data_1952817195dd4df92b0be7c883633a49
#
_entry.id   1952817195dd4df92b0be7c883633a49
#
_cell.length_a   1.000
_cell.length_b   1.000
_cell.length_c   1.000
_cell.angle_alpha   90.00
_cell.angle_beta   90.00
_cell.angle_gamma   90.00
#
_symmetry.space_group_name_H-M   'P 1'
#
loop_
_entity.id
_entity.type
_entity.pdbx_description
1 polymer ?
#
loop_
_entity_poly.entity_id
_entity_poly.type
_entity_poly.pdbx_seq_one_letter_code
_entity_poly.pdbx_strand_id
1 'polypeptide(L)'
;DMLRDEIKKDTEIGKKIISYMNEGKFVHDDIVNSLMKKVIFDSKKKGKLIFDGYPRTLEQAKNLNLWINDSNQKIDFIFFLNVSKEIIIQRIEKRKIIEKRSDDDLNTILRRYDTYIETTKPVLDYYSGQTNFNEIDGGLKITEITAKINEILNV
;
A
#
# COMPACT_ATOMS: atom_id res chain seq x y z
N ASP A 1 -7.18 -4.18 1.59
CA ASP A 1 -8.36 -4.98 2.00
C ASP A 1 -8.19 -5.61 3.39
N MET A 2 -7.01 -6.08 3.78
CA MET A 2 -6.78 -6.73 5.07
C MET A 2 -7.24 -5.89 6.29
N LEU A 3 -6.95 -4.57 6.31
CA LEU A 3 -7.44 -3.69 7.38
C LEU A 3 -8.98 -3.58 7.38
N ARG A 4 -9.60 -3.54 6.21
CA ARG A 4 -11.08 -3.54 6.09
C ARG A 4 -11.70 -4.87 6.52
N ASP A 5 -11.01 -5.99 6.28
CA ASP A 5 -11.45 -7.30 6.74
C ASP A 5 -11.31 -7.43 8.26
N GLU A 6 -10.30 -6.80 8.87
CA GLU A 6 -10.17 -6.75 10.32
C GLU A 6 -11.29 -5.90 10.97
N ILE A 7 -11.68 -4.80 10.32
CA ILE A 7 -12.82 -3.98 10.74
C ILE A 7 -14.11 -4.80 10.77
N LYS A 8 -14.36 -5.64 9.75
CA LYS A 8 -15.58 -6.48 9.67
C LYS A 8 -15.70 -7.51 10.79
N LYS A 9 -14.59 -7.85 11.46
CA LYS A 9 -14.59 -8.80 12.59
C LYS A 9 -15.07 -8.20 13.91
N ASP A 10 -15.36 -6.88 13.96
CA ASP A 10 -15.79 -6.12 15.15
C ASP A 10 -14.89 -6.33 16.38
N THR A 11 -13.57 -6.41 16.14
CA THR A 11 -12.57 -6.53 17.18
C THR A 11 -12.18 -5.15 17.73
N GLU A 12 -11.56 -5.09 18.92
CA GLU A 12 -11.00 -3.83 19.44
C GLU A 12 -9.94 -3.24 18.51
N ILE A 13 -9.19 -4.08 17.80
CA ILE A 13 -8.26 -3.66 16.74
C ILE A 13 -9.02 -3.04 15.57
N GLY A 14 -10.12 -3.65 15.13
CA GLY A 14 -10.99 -3.12 14.09
C GLY A 14 -11.53 -1.73 14.40
N LYS A 15 -11.98 -1.49 15.63
CA LYS A 15 -12.46 -0.17 16.09
C LYS A 15 -11.35 0.90 16.05
N LYS A 16 -10.14 0.56 16.47
CA LYS A 16 -8.97 1.46 16.36
C LYS A 16 -8.63 1.78 14.91
N ILE A 17 -8.67 0.79 14.02
CA ILE A 17 -8.43 0.99 12.59
C ILE A 17 -9.45 1.98 11.99
N ILE A 18 -10.75 1.85 12.32
CA ILE A 18 -11.80 2.79 11.87
C ILE A 18 -11.48 4.23 12.27
N SER A 19 -11.06 4.47 13.51
CA SER A 19 -10.73 5.82 13.99
C SER A 19 -9.62 6.46 13.14
N TYR A 20 -8.51 5.74 12.92
CA TYR A 20 -7.41 6.24 12.08
C TYR A 20 -7.85 6.51 10.64
N MET A 21 -8.66 5.63 10.05
CA MET A 21 -9.12 5.79 8.68
C MET A 21 -10.04 7.00 8.50
N ASN A 22 -10.96 7.23 9.44
CA ASN A 22 -11.88 8.37 9.41
C ASN A 22 -11.13 9.70 9.58
N GLU A 23 -10.03 9.72 10.32
CA GLU A 23 -9.18 10.89 10.49
C GLU A 23 -8.23 11.11 9.30
N GLY A 24 -8.21 10.22 8.31
CA GLY A 24 -7.26 10.24 7.19
C GLY A 24 -5.81 9.95 7.58
N LYS A 25 -5.59 9.44 8.79
CA LYS A 25 -4.29 9.05 9.30
C LYS A 25 -3.94 7.61 8.89
N PHE A 26 -2.66 7.30 8.92
CA PHE A 26 -2.24 5.90 8.81
C PHE A 26 -2.55 5.15 10.11
N VAL A 27 -2.93 3.90 9.95
CA VAL A 27 -3.06 2.98 11.08
C VAL A 27 -1.68 2.80 11.70
N HIS A 28 -1.61 2.79 13.04
CA HIS A 28 -0.35 2.69 13.78
C HIS A 28 0.47 1.46 13.35
N ASP A 29 1.76 1.65 13.18
CA ASP A 29 2.67 0.64 12.61
C ASP A 29 2.63 -0.69 13.38
N ASP A 30 2.49 -0.67 14.71
CA ASP A 30 2.37 -1.91 15.51
C ASP A 30 1.20 -2.79 15.06
N ILE A 31 0.05 -2.19 14.76
CA ILE A 31 -1.13 -2.93 14.29
C ILE A 31 -0.86 -3.50 12.90
N VAL A 32 -0.38 -2.66 11.98
CA VAL A 32 -0.09 -3.07 10.60
C VAL A 32 0.99 -4.15 10.59
N ASN A 33 2.07 -3.95 11.32
CA ASN A 33 3.20 -4.88 11.42
C ASN A 33 2.76 -6.24 11.98
N SER A 34 1.91 -6.25 13.03
CA SER A 34 1.41 -7.51 13.60
C SER A 34 0.58 -8.32 12.61
N LEU A 35 -0.25 -7.66 11.79
CA LEU A 35 -1.05 -8.28 10.75
C LEU A 35 -0.17 -8.77 9.59
N MET A 36 0.79 -7.97 9.14
CA MET A 36 1.72 -8.33 8.06
C MET A 36 2.60 -9.51 8.42
N LYS A 37 3.15 -9.51 9.64
CA LYS A 37 3.96 -10.63 10.13
C LYS A 37 3.22 -11.95 10.07
N LYS A 38 1.95 -11.99 10.47
CA LYS A 38 1.10 -13.20 10.35
C LYS A 38 0.97 -13.68 8.91
N VAL A 39 0.82 -12.77 7.95
CA VAL A 39 0.68 -13.11 6.53
C VAL A 39 2.00 -13.64 5.94
N ILE A 40 3.12 -13.00 6.27
CA ILE A 40 4.45 -13.37 5.73
C ILE A 40 4.88 -14.75 6.23
N PHE A 41 4.64 -15.05 7.50
CA PHE A 41 5.00 -16.34 8.09
C PHE A 41 3.93 -17.44 7.92
N ASP A 42 2.83 -17.16 7.20
CA ASP A 42 1.88 -18.19 6.82
C ASP A 42 2.47 -19.08 5.72
N SER A 43 2.85 -20.31 6.08
CA SER A 43 3.48 -21.27 5.16
C SER A 43 2.64 -21.57 3.91
N LYS A 44 1.31 -21.43 3.98
CA LYS A 44 0.39 -21.62 2.83
C LYS A 44 0.52 -20.51 1.78
N LYS A 45 1.07 -19.36 2.16
CA LYS A 45 1.24 -18.18 1.30
C LYS A 45 2.67 -17.97 0.82
N LYS A 46 3.60 -18.85 1.20
CA LYS A 46 5.01 -18.73 0.83
C LYS A 46 5.19 -18.62 -0.69
N GLY A 47 5.91 -17.59 -1.14
CA GLY A 47 6.16 -17.32 -2.57
C GLY A 47 4.95 -16.85 -3.37
N LYS A 48 3.86 -16.42 -2.73
CA LYS A 48 2.61 -16.00 -3.38
C LYS A 48 2.02 -14.73 -2.77
N LEU A 49 2.87 -13.80 -2.33
CA LEU A 49 2.44 -12.58 -1.66
C LEU A 49 2.51 -11.39 -2.62
N ILE A 50 1.45 -10.62 -2.66
CA ILE A 50 1.39 -9.30 -3.29
C ILE A 50 1.01 -8.30 -2.19
N PHE A 51 1.85 -7.30 -1.99
CA PHE A 51 1.60 -6.21 -1.05
C PHE A 51 1.10 -4.99 -1.84
N ASP A 52 -0.14 -4.60 -1.59
CA ASP A 52 -0.75 -3.40 -2.18
C ASP A 52 -0.95 -2.34 -1.09
N GLY A 53 -0.33 -1.17 -1.29
CA GLY A 53 -0.34 -0.08 -0.34
C GLY A 53 0.41 -0.37 0.97
N TYR A 54 1.40 -1.25 0.93
CA TYR A 54 2.33 -1.56 2.01
C TYR A 54 3.70 -1.90 1.40
N PRO A 55 4.84 -1.43 1.96
CA PRO A 55 4.96 -0.55 3.13
C PRO A 55 4.60 0.93 2.84
N ARG A 56 4.23 1.69 3.86
CA ARG A 56 3.93 3.13 3.80
C ARG A 56 4.85 3.98 4.67
N THR A 57 5.65 3.37 5.50
CA THR A 57 6.67 4.04 6.31
C THR A 57 8.01 3.33 6.13
N LEU A 58 9.10 4.06 6.38
CA LEU A 58 10.44 3.48 6.29
C LEU A 58 10.65 2.35 7.30
N GLU A 59 10.03 2.45 8.47
CA GLU A 59 10.04 1.39 9.47
C GLU A 59 9.35 0.12 8.95
N GLN A 60 8.17 0.26 8.37
CA GLN A 60 7.47 -0.85 7.71
C GLN A 60 8.32 -1.50 6.61
N ALA A 61 9.03 -0.70 5.81
CA ALA A 61 9.89 -1.20 4.74
C ALA A 61 11.05 -2.04 5.28
N LYS A 62 11.71 -1.56 6.33
CA LYS A 62 12.79 -2.28 7.01
C LYS A 62 12.30 -3.58 7.63
N ASN A 63 11.15 -3.54 8.32
CA ASN A 63 10.53 -4.71 8.91
C ASN A 63 10.11 -5.74 7.85
N LEU A 64 9.54 -5.30 6.73
CA LEU A 64 9.17 -6.18 5.61
C LEU A 64 10.40 -6.92 5.10
N ASN A 65 11.50 -6.22 4.80
CA ASN A 65 12.72 -6.85 4.30
C ASN A 65 13.29 -7.86 5.31
N LEU A 66 13.29 -7.52 6.60
CA LEU A 66 13.74 -8.43 7.66
C LEU A 66 12.90 -9.72 7.66
N TRP A 67 11.56 -9.60 7.71
CA TRP A 67 10.67 -10.77 7.79
C TRP A 67 10.67 -11.62 6.51
N ILE A 68 10.78 -11.01 5.34
CA ILE A 68 10.90 -11.73 4.07
C ILE A 68 12.19 -12.56 4.07
N ASN A 69 13.32 -12.00 4.51
CA ASN A 69 14.58 -12.71 4.65
C ASN A 69 14.51 -13.84 5.70
N ASP A 70 13.94 -13.56 6.87
CA ASP A 70 13.77 -14.57 7.95
C ASP A 70 12.88 -15.74 7.52
N SER A 71 11.96 -15.50 6.58
CA SER A 71 11.10 -16.55 6.02
C SER A 71 11.73 -17.30 4.83
N ASN A 72 13.02 -17.04 4.51
CA ASN A 72 13.71 -17.55 3.32
C ASN A 72 12.94 -17.26 2.02
N GLN A 73 12.46 -16.04 1.88
CA GLN A 73 11.80 -15.51 0.69
C GLN A 73 12.58 -14.28 0.19
N LYS A 74 12.22 -13.77 -0.96
CA LYS A 74 12.74 -12.52 -1.52
C LYS A 74 11.60 -11.67 -2.08
N ILE A 75 11.85 -10.38 -2.24
CA ILE A 75 10.97 -9.49 -3.00
C ILE A 75 11.42 -9.59 -4.45
N ASP A 76 10.60 -10.17 -5.31
CA ASP A 76 10.95 -10.36 -6.72
C ASP A 76 10.79 -9.08 -7.52
N PHE A 77 9.72 -8.33 -7.29
CA PHE A 77 9.40 -7.09 -8.01
C PHE A 77 8.85 -6.03 -7.07
N ILE A 78 9.23 -4.78 -7.32
CA ILE A 78 8.67 -3.61 -6.69
C ILE A 78 8.15 -2.70 -7.80
N PHE A 79 6.86 -2.39 -7.78
CA PHE A 79 6.21 -1.50 -8.74
C PHE A 79 5.80 -0.20 -8.04
N PHE A 80 6.32 0.90 -8.53
CA PHE A 80 5.90 2.23 -8.10
C PHE A 80 5.08 2.88 -9.21
N LEU A 81 3.81 3.12 -8.93
CA LEU A 81 2.93 3.86 -9.84
C LEU A 81 3.06 5.35 -9.54
N ASN A 82 3.86 6.06 -10.32
CA ASN A 82 4.04 7.49 -10.17
C ASN A 82 2.81 8.24 -10.75
N VAL A 83 2.11 8.98 -9.90
CA VAL A 83 0.87 9.69 -10.28
C VAL A 83 0.90 11.11 -9.74
N SER A 84 0.54 12.10 -10.58
CA SER A 84 0.47 13.49 -10.14
C SER A 84 -0.68 13.71 -9.14
N LYS A 85 -0.54 14.75 -8.32
CA LYS A 85 -1.55 15.11 -7.30
C LYS A 85 -2.92 15.35 -7.93
N GLU A 86 -2.97 16.01 -9.08
CA GLU A 86 -4.18 16.34 -9.81
C GLU A 86 -4.94 15.07 -10.24
N ILE A 87 -4.21 14.09 -10.80
CA ILE A 87 -4.79 12.81 -11.21
C ILE A 87 -5.29 12.03 -10.00
N ILE A 88 -4.55 12.06 -8.88
CA ILE A 88 -4.97 11.40 -7.63
C ILE A 88 -6.31 11.98 -7.16
N ILE A 89 -6.44 13.31 -7.08
CA ILE A 89 -7.66 13.98 -6.65
C ILE A 89 -8.82 13.58 -7.56
N GLN A 90 -8.66 13.70 -8.88
CA GLN A 90 -9.70 13.33 -9.84
C GLN A 90 -10.15 11.86 -9.72
N ARG A 91 -9.21 10.94 -9.49
CA ARG A 91 -9.52 9.52 -9.33
C ARG A 91 -10.28 9.24 -8.03
N ILE A 92 -9.92 9.92 -6.94
CA ILE A 92 -10.60 9.71 -5.66
C ILE A 92 -12.01 10.31 -5.71
N GLU A 93 -12.20 11.48 -6.34
CA GLU A 93 -13.54 12.06 -6.55
C GLU A 93 -14.46 11.11 -7.35
N LYS A 94 -13.96 10.51 -8.43
CA LYS A 94 -14.69 9.49 -9.19
C LYS A 94 -15.00 8.27 -8.34
N ARG A 95 -14.03 7.78 -7.55
CA ARG A 95 -14.22 6.64 -6.66
C ARG A 95 -15.25 6.89 -5.58
N LYS A 96 -15.29 8.11 -5.00
CA LYS A 96 -16.31 8.52 -4.02
C LYS A 96 -17.72 8.31 -4.56
N ILE A 97 -17.97 8.68 -5.82
CA ILE A 97 -19.27 8.53 -6.47
C ILE A 97 -19.62 7.04 -6.66
N ILE A 98 -18.65 6.22 -7.10
CA ILE A 98 -18.88 4.82 -7.45
C ILE A 98 -18.95 3.94 -6.20
N GLU A 99 -18.00 4.08 -5.27
CA GLU A 99 -17.83 3.17 -4.14
C GLU A 99 -18.44 3.70 -2.84
N LYS A 100 -18.92 4.96 -2.83
CA LYS A 100 -19.57 5.63 -1.67
C LYS A 100 -18.75 5.50 -0.38
N ARG A 101 -17.43 5.60 -0.47
CA ARG A 101 -16.53 5.53 0.70
C ARG A 101 -16.68 6.76 1.56
N SER A 102 -16.88 6.58 2.86
CA SER A 102 -16.99 7.68 3.83
C SER A 102 -15.71 8.47 4.03
N ASP A 103 -14.57 7.83 3.73
CA ASP A 103 -13.21 8.38 3.89
C ASP A 103 -12.66 9.08 2.63
N ASP A 104 -13.48 9.28 1.59
CA ASP A 104 -13.12 9.97 0.34
C ASP A 104 -13.71 11.41 0.27
N ASP A 105 -13.63 12.19 1.35
CA ASP A 105 -13.85 13.64 1.31
C ASP A 105 -12.56 14.41 0.96
N LEU A 106 -12.71 15.64 0.43
CA LEU A 106 -11.59 16.43 -0.06
C LEU A 106 -10.51 16.71 1.01
N ASN A 107 -10.93 17.02 2.24
CA ASN A 107 -10.00 17.32 3.32
C ASN A 107 -9.22 16.07 3.73
N THR A 108 -9.87 14.91 3.77
CA THR A 108 -9.23 13.62 4.03
C THR A 108 -8.27 13.24 2.91
N ILE A 109 -8.61 13.52 1.64
CA ILE A 109 -7.73 13.30 0.48
C ILE A 109 -6.46 14.14 0.61
N LEU A 110 -6.58 15.44 0.89
CA LEU A 110 -5.42 16.33 1.02
C LEU A 110 -4.52 15.90 2.18
N ARG A 111 -5.09 15.60 3.34
CA ARG A 111 -4.31 15.07 4.48
C ARG A 111 -3.58 13.76 4.14
N ARG A 112 -4.22 12.85 3.41
CA ARG A 112 -3.58 11.60 2.96
C ARG A 112 -2.43 11.87 1.99
N TYR A 113 -2.58 12.84 1.12
CA TYR A 113 -1.51 13.24 0.21
C TYR A 113 -0.31 13.80 0.97
N ASP A 114 -0.55 14.70 1.93
CA ASP A 114 0.50 15.28 2.76
C ASP A 114 1.21 14.18 3.58
N THR A 115 0.44 13.29 4.22
CA THR A 115 0.97 12.12 4.93
C THR A 115 1.80 11.23 4.00
N TYR A 116 1.36 11.01 2.75
CA TYR A 116 2.13 10.25 1.76
C TYR A 116 3.49 10.90 1.48
N ILE A 117 3.53 12.21 1.26
CA ILE A 117 4.80 12.92 1.00
C ILE A 117 5.75 12.78 2.19
N GLU A 118 5.25 12.92 3.40
CA GLU A 118 6.09 12.89 4.61
C GLU A 118 6.60 11.48 4.94
N THR A 119 5.77 10.47 4.80
CA THR A 119 6.05 9.14 5.34
C THR A 119 6.33 8.07 4.29
N THR A 120 5.69 8.14 3.12
CA THR A 120 5.82 7.11 2.08
C THR A 120 6.88 7.45 1.04
N LYS A 121 7.11 8.74 0.74
CA LYS A 121 8.19 9.13 -0.16
C LYS A 121 9.56 8.59 0.29
N PRO A 122 9.96 8.63 1.57
CA PRO A 122 11.20 7.99 2.03
C PRO A 122 11.29 6.48 1.76
N VAL A 123 10.16 5.78 1.62
CA VAL A 123 10.14 4.37 1.24
C VAL A 123 10.58 4.18 -0.21
N LEU A 124 10.22 5.12 -1.09
CA LEU A 124 10.67 5.09 -2.49
C LEU A 124 12.18 5.28 -2.57
N ASP A 125 12.74 6.22 -1.80
CA ASP A 125 14.19 6.44 -1.73
C ASP A 125 14.92 5.19 -1.24
N TYR A 126 14.31 4.46 -0.29
CA TYR A 126 14.87 3.21 0.24
C TYR A 126 14.89 2.08 -0.79
N TYR A 127 13.91 2.02 -1.70
CA TYR A 127 13.82 0.95 -2.70
C TYR A 127 14.35 1.32 -4.08
N SER A 128 14.43 2.60 -4.43
CA SER A 128 14.77 3.08 -5.80
C SER A 128 16.15 2.63 -6.30
N GLY A 129 17.09 2.36 -5.38
CA GLY A 129 18.42 1.83 -5.73
C GLY A 129 18.47 0.32 -5.97
N GLN A 130 17.36 -0.40 -5.81
CA GLN A 130 17.31 -1.85 -5.97
C GLN A 130 17.03 -2.25 -7.42
N THR A 131 17.65 -3.33 -7.89
CA THR A 131 17.53 -3.79 -9.29
C THR A 131 16.13 -4.28 -9.66
N ASN A 132 15.31 -4.63 -8.68
CA ASN A 132 13.93 -5.08 -8.85
C ASN A 132 12.88 -3.96 -8.68
N PHE A 133 13.31 -2.68 -8.57
CA PHE A 133 12.44 -1.52 -8.51
C PHE A 133 12.06 -1.05 -9.92
N ASN A 134 10.76 -0.92 -10.16
CA ASN A 134 10.21 -0.54 -11.45
C ASN A 134 9.24 0.63 -11.28
N GLU A 135 9.57 1.78 -11.84
CA GLU A 135 8.70 2.94 -11.89
C GLU A 135 7.84 2.90 -13.15
N ILE A 136 6.53 3.07 -12.97
CA ILE A 136 5.53 3.10 -14.06
C ILE A 136 4.73 4.40 -13.95
N ASP A 137 4.49 5.05 -15.07
CA ASP A 137 3.57 6.18 -15.15
C ASP A 137 2.15 5.70 -14.82
N GLY A 138 1.72 6.00 -13.58
CA GLY A 138 0.40 5.67 -13.10
C GLY A 138 -0.72 6.59 -13.64
N GLY A 139 -0.38 7.62 -14.41
CA GLY A 139 -1.33 8.48 -15.14
C GLY A 139 -1.95 7.80 -16.36
N LEU A 140 -1.32 6.77 -16.87
CA LEU A 140 -1.78 6.00 -18.03
C LEU A 140 -3.12 5.28 -17.77
N LYS A 141 -3.72 4.75 -18.83
CA LYS A 141 -4.91 3.89 -18.73
C LYS A 141 -4.56 2.57 -18.06
N ILE A 142 -5.54 1.97 -17.39
CA ILE A 142 -5.36 0.68 -16.70
C ILE A 142 -4.78 -0.39 -17.63
N THR A 143 -5.26 -0.47 -18.88
CA THR A 143 -4.78 -1.43 -19.88
C THR A 143 -3.30 -1.24 -20.24
N GLU A 144 -2.84 0.01 -20.30
CA GLU A 144 -1.44 0.34 -20.61
C GLU A 144 -0.53 0.03 -19.42
N ILE A 145 -0.98 0.33 -18.19
CA ILE A 145 -0.27 -0.03 -16.96
C ILE A 145 -0.15 -1.56 -16.85
N THR A 146 -1.26 -2.27 -17.11
CA THR A 146 -1.28 -3.74 -17.09
C THR A 146 -0.30 -4.33 -18.10
N ALA A 147 -0.27 -3.79 -19.32
CA ALA A 147 0.67 -4.25 -20.35
C ALA A 147 2.13 -4.07 -19.91
N LYS A 148 2.48 -2.90 -19.32
CA LYS A 148 3.83 -2.65 -18.81
C LYS A 148 4.21 -3.60 -17.65
N ILE A 149 3.28 -3.88 -16.74
CA ILE A 149 3.52 -4.83 -15.65
C ILE A 149 3.75 -6.23 -16.21
N ASN A 150 2.92 -6.68 -17.17
CA ASN A 150 3.07 -7.99 -17.80
C ASN A 150 4.40 -8.13 -18.55
N GLU A 151 4.84 -7.07 -19.25
CA GLU A 151 6.15 -7.04 -19.90
C GLU A 151 7.29 -7.25 -18.90
N ILE A 152 7.25 -6.57 -17.75
CA ILE A 152 8.26 -6.71 -16.69
C ILE A 152 8.22 -8.12 -16.08
N LEU A 153 7.03 -8.68 -15.90
CA LEU A 153 6.83 -10.02 -15.35
C LEU A 153 7.14 -11.16 -16.37
N ASN A 154 7.32 -10.84 -17.64
CA ASN A 154 7.47 -11.78 -18.76
C ASN A 154 6.27 -12.74 -18.89
N VAL A 155 5.04 -12.23 -18.79
CA VAL A 155 3.78 -12.99 -18.91
C VAL A 155 2.82 -12.35 -19.92
#